data_fcb061e2790d485632fd533c04db356d
#
_entry.id   fcb061e2790d485632fd533c04db356d
#
_cell.length_a   1.000
_cell.length_b   1.000
_cell.length_c   1.000
_cell.angle_alpha   90.00
_cell.angle_beta   90.00
_cell.angle_gamma   90.00
#
_symmetry.space_group_name_H-M   'P 1'
#
loop_
_entity.id
_entity.type
_entity.pdbx_description
1 polymer ?
#
loop_
_entity_poly.entity_id
_entity_poly.type
_entity_poly.pdbx_seq_one_letter_code
_entity_poly.pdbx_strand_id
1 'polypeptide(L)'
;MIGKTLAAYFKKVNAEGGINGRKINFISYDDAYSPPKAVEQARKLVESDEVLLIFQSLGTPSNTAIQKYMNAKKVPQLFVATGATKWGDPKDFPWTMGWQPSYQAEGRIYAKYLLAN
;
A
#
# COMPACT_ATOMS: atom_id res chain seq x y z
N MET A 1 -12.54 -5.01 -3.45
CA MET A 1 -12.37 -4.77 -4.90
C MET A 1 -10.90 -4.72 -5.29
N ILE A 2 -10.07 -3.87 -4.69
CA ILE A 2 -8.63 -3.72 -5.02
C ILE A 2 -7.87 -5.07 -5.03
N GLY A 3 -7.94 -5.85 -3.96
CA GLY A 3 -7.24 -7.13 -3.88
C GLY A 3 -7.61 -8.11 -4.99
N LYS A 4 -8.88 -8.16 -5.41
CA LYS A 4 -9.32 -9.03 -6.53
C LYS A 4 -8.73 -8.56 -7.87
N THR A 5 -8.65 -7.26 -8.11
CA THR A 5 -8.07 -6.68 -9.32
C THR A 5 -6.56 -6.95 -9.39
N LEU A 6 -5.85 -6.74 -8.29
CA LEU A 6 -4.42 -7.04 -8.19
C LEU A 6 -4.14 -8.54 -8.40
N ALA A 7 -4.94 -9.42 -7.78
CA ALA A 7 -4.82 -10.86 -7.96
C ALA A 7 -4.99 -11.28 -9.43
N ALA A 8 -5.97 -10.70 -10.14
CA ALA A 8 -6.18 -10.97 -11.56
C ALA A 8 -5.00 -10.48 -12.41
N TYR A 9 -4.46 -9.30 -12.12
CA TYR A 9 -3.30 -8.78 -12.83
C TYR A 9 -2.05 -9.64 -12.62
N PHE A 10 -1.72 -9.98 -11.37
CA PHE A 10 -0.57 -10.83 -11.09
C PHE A 10 -0.72 -12.25 -11.63
N LYS A 11 -1.95 -12.78 -11.70
CA LYS A 11 -2.22 -14.04 -12.39
C LYS A 11 -1.88 -13.95 -13.88
N LYS A 12 -2.23 -12.84 -14.55
CA LYS A 12 -1.84 -12.58 -15.93
C LYS A 12 -0.32 -12.51 -16.07
N VAL A 13 0.37 -11.72 -15.24
CA VAL A 13 1.85 -11.61 -15.26
C VAL A 13 2.50 -13.00 -15.10
N ASN A 14 1.98 -13.80 -14.18
CA ASN A 14 2.49 -15.17 -13.94
C ASN A 14 2.26 -16.11 -15.14
N ALA A 15 1.15 -15.95 -15.87
CA ALA A 15 0.86 -16.73 -17.09
C ALA A 15 1.81 -16.34 -18.24
N GLU A 16 2.29 -15.10 -18.26
CA GLU A 16 3.25 -14.58 -19.24
C GLU A 16 4.72 -14.87 -18.85
N GLY A 17 4.97 -15.70 -17.83
CA GLY A 17 6.31 -16.10 -17.40
C GLY A 17 6.82 -15.48 -16.11
N GLY A 18 6.04 -14.60 -15.48
CA GLY A 18 6.41 -13.91 -14.23
C GLY A 18 7.45 -12.80 -14.45
N ILE A 19 8.21 -12.51 -13.41
CA ILE A 19 9.30 -11.52 -13.46
C ILE A 19 10.64 -12.26 -13.41
N ASN A 20 11.41 -12.15 -14.48
CA ASN A 20 12.67 -12.90 -14.63
C ASN A 20 12.51 -14.42 -14.37
N GLY A 21 11.41 -15.01 -14.88
CA GLY A 21 11.08 -16.42 -14.69
C GLY A 21 10.51 -16.78 -13.31
N ARG A 22 10.35 -15.80 -12.41
CA ARG A 22 9.80 -16.00 -11.05
C ARG A 22 8.33 -15.60 -11.01
N LYS A 23 7.50 -16.47 -10.46
CA LYS A 23 6.07 -16.18 -10.24
C LYS A 23 5.87 -15.32 -8.99
N ILE A 24 4.89 -14.44 -9.07
CA ILE A 24 4.42 -13.64 -7.93
C ILE A 24 3.39 -14.46 -7.15
N ASN A 25 3.65 -14.74 -5.90
CA ASN A 25 2.66 -15.27 -4.96
C ASN A 25 1.98 -14.09 -4.27
N PHE A 26 0.76 -13.77 -4.67
CA PHE A 26 -0.01 -12.65 -4.14
C PHE A 26 -0.97 -13.14 -3.06
N ILE A 27 -0.79 -12.64 -1.83
CA ILE A 27 -1.64 -12.92 -0.67
C ILE A 27 -2.47 -11.67 -0.38
N SER A 28 -3.78 -11.82 -0.19
CA SER A 28 -4.68 -10.71 0.12
C SER A 28 -5.56 -11.04 1.31
N TYR A 29 -5.47 -10.22 2.35
CA TYR A 29 -6.32 -10.27 3.54
C TYR A 29 -7.23 -9.05 3.61
N ASP A 30 -8.37 -9.20 4.28
CA ASP A 30 -9.35 -8.15 4.50
C ASP A 30 -9.21 -7.63 5.94
N ASP A 31 -8.94 -6.34 6.08
CA ASP A 31 -8.87 -5.65 7.38
C ASP A 31 -10.18 -4.94 7.74
N ALA A 32 -11.20 -5.05 6.90
CA ALA A 32 -12.48 -4.38 7.05
C ALA A 32 -12.34 -2.86 7.31
N TYR A 33 -11.27 -2.23 6.79
CA TYR A 33 -10.93 -0.82 7.03
C TYR A 33 -10.74 -0.47 8.52
N SER A 34 -10.33 -1.43 9.32
CA SER A 34 -10.13 -1.32 10.77
C SER A 34 -8.63 -1.30 11.10
N PRO A 35 -8.08 -0.22 11.69
CA PRO A 35 -6.67 -0.16 12.04
C PRO A 35 -6.18 -1.30 12.95
N PRO A 36 -6.92 -1.74 13.98
CA PRO A 36 -6.52 -2.92 14.77
C PRO A 36 -6.42 -4.19 13.94
N LYS A 37 -7.38 -4.44 13.02
CA LYS A 37 -7.32 -5.59 12.12
C LYS A 37 -6.20 -5.45 11.10
N ALA A 38 -5.93 -4.25 10.61
CA ALA A 38 -4.79 -3.99 9.72
C ALA A 38 -3.47 -4.39 10.39
N VAL A 39 -3.28 -4.07 11.67
CA VAL A 39 -2.10 -4.50 12.45
C VAL A 39 -2.02 -6.02 12.57
N GLU A 40 -3.14 -6.69 12.85
CA GLU A 40 -3.21 -8.15 12.91
C GLU A 40 -2.81 -8.79 11.57
N GLN A 41 -3.42 -8.34 10.47
CA GLN A 41 -3.15 -8.88 9.15
C GLN A 41 -1.72 -8.58 8.67
N ALA A 42 -1.20 -7.38 8.95
CA ALA A 42 0.19 -7.04 8.63
C ALA A 42 1.19 -7.92 9.39
N ARG A 43 0.95 -8.18 10.67
CA ARG A 43 1.79 -9.13 11.44
C ARG A 43 1.75 -10.53 10.87
N LYS A 44 0.57 -11.02 10.52
CA LYS A 44 0.41 -12.33 9.89
C LYS A 44 1.19 -12.42 8.59
N LEU A 45 1.05 -11.41 7.70
CA LEU A 45 1.80 -11.35 6.44
C LEU A 45 3.32 -11.35 6.65
N VAL A 46 3.82 -10.59 7.65
CA VAL A 46 5.26 -10.44 7.89
C VAL A 46 5.84 -11.62 8.67
N GLU A 47 5.14 -12.09 9.71
CA GLU A 47 5.71 -13.05 10.69
C GLU A 47 5.34 -14.51 10.38
N SER A 48 4.21 -14.75 9.69
CA SER A 48 3.75 -16.11 9.35
C SER A 48 3.91 -16.42 7.86
N ASP A 49 3.50 -15.50 6.99
CA ASP A 49 3.57 -15.69 5.54
C ASP A 49 4.92 -15.24 4.95
N GLU A 50 5.75 -14.55 5.76
CA GLU A 50 7.11 -14.09 5.40
C GLU A 50 7.16 -13.34 4.06
N VAL A 51 6.20 -12.43 3.84
CA VAL A 51 6.09 -11.70 2.57
C VAL A 51 7.29 -10.80 2.33
N LEU A 52 7.70 -10.68 1.07
CA LEU A 52 8.77 -9.78 0.65
C LEU A 52 8.43 -8.30 0.92
N LEU A 53 7.16 -7.93 0.71
CA LEU A 53 6.66 -6.56 0.87
C LEU A 53 5.14 -6.53 1.01
N ILE A 54 4.59 -5.43 1.53
CA ILE A 54 3.17 -5.10 1.43
C ILE A 54 2.99 -4.11 0.29
N PHE A 55 2.03 -4.42 -0.60
CA PHE A 55 1.78 -3.67 -1.82
C PHE A 55 0.39 -3.06 -1.84
N GLN A 56 0.32 -1.74 -2.03
CA GLN A 56 -0.91 -0.97 -2.28
C GLN A 56 -2.02 -1.19 -1.23
N SER A 57 -1.65 -1.26 0.06
CA SER A 57 -2.63 -1.29 1.15
C SER A 57 -3.44 0.00 1.20
N LEU A 58 -4.76 -0.13 1.43
CA LEU A 58 -5.71 0.99 1.35
C LEU A 58 -5.92 1.67 2.71
N GLY A 59 -5.99 2.99 2.66
CA GLY A 59 -6.53 3.83 3.73
C GLY A 59 -5.51 4.41 4.69
N THR A 60 -5.66 5.70 4.98
CA THR A 60 -4.75 6.43 5.88
C THR A 60 -4.72 5.87 7.30
N PRO A 61 -5.85 5.54 7.96
CA PRO A 61 -5.82 5.01 9.32
C PRO A 61 -5.10 3.67 9.42
N SER A 62 -5.44 2.71 8.56
CA SER A 62 -4.85 1.37 8.52
C SER A 62 -3.35 1.43 8.27
N ASN A 63 -2.94 2.19 7.24
CA ASN A 63 -1.52 2.33 6.91
C ASN A 63 -0.71 3.06 7.98
N THR A 64 -1.30 4.06 8.65
CA THR A 64 -0.66 4.73 9.79
C THR A 64 -0.40 3.76 10.94
N ALA A 65 -1.36 2.88 11.22
CA ALA A 65 -1.24 1.91 12.32
C ALA A 65 -0.10 0.90 12.11
N ILE A 66 0.19 0.54 10.86
CA ILE A 66 1.25 -0.43 10.54
C ILE A 66 2.60 0.19 10.19
N GLN A 67 2.68 1.49 9.88
CA GLN A 67 3.87 2.15 9.33
C GLN A 67 5.13 1.96 10.20
N LYS A 68 5.03 2.23 11.50
CA LYS A 68 6.17 2.06 12.43
C LYS A 68 6.62 0.61 12.51
N TYR A 69 5.67 -0.32 12.56
CA TYR A 69 5.96 -1.75 12.59
C TYR A 69 6.68 -2.21 11.33
N MET A 70 6.18 -1.83 10.14
CA MET A 70 6.79 -2.19 8.85
C MET A 70 8.23 -1.65 8.75
N ASN A 71 8.44 -0.40 9.17
CA ASN A 71 9.77 0.21 9.18
C ASN A 71 10.71 -0.47 10.19
N ALA A 72 10.25 -0.82 11.38
CA ALA A 72 11.02 -1.56 12.38
C ALA A 72 11.42 -2.96 11.89
N LYS A 73 10.54 -3.64 11.18
CA LYS A 73 10.80 -4.95 10.56
C LYS A 73 11.62 -4.88 9.27
N LYS A 74 11.84 -3.68 8.72
CA LYS A 74 12.50 -3.45 7.42
C LYS A 74 11.81 -4.18 6.27
N VAL A 75 10.49 -4.27 6.32
CA VAL A 75 9.65 -4.83 5.25
C VAL A 75 9.02 -3.68 4.48
N PRO A 76 9.21 -3.58 3.16
CA PRO A 76 8.70 -2.48 2.37
C PRO A 76 7.17 -2.39 2.40
N GLN A 77 6.65 -1.19 2.62
CA GLN A 77 5.23 -0.82 2.51
C GLN A 77 5.12 0.09 1.28
N LEU A 78 4.87 -0.51 0.12
CA LEU A 78 4.97 0.17 -1.17
C LEU A 78 3.63 0.59 -1.74
N PHE A 79 3.66 1.75 -2.39
CA PHE A 79 2.52 2.31 -3.13
C PHE A 79 1.25 2.42 -2.28
N VAL A 80 1.41 2.92 -1.05
CA VAL A 80 0.31 3.10 -0.10
C VAL A 80 -0.84 3.86 -0.76
N ALA A 81 -2.03 3.24 -0.78
CA ALA A 81 -3.19 3.76 -1.50
C ALA A 81 -3.96 4.80 -0.66
N THR A 82 -3.32 5.96 -0.48
CA THR A 82 -3.89 7.15 0.17
C THR A 82 -3.07 8.38 -0.19
N GLY A 83 -3.74 9.54 -0.31
CA GLY A 83 -3.13 10.82 -0.65
C GLY A 83 -2.58 11.60 0.55
N ALA A 84 -2.44 11.00 1.73
CA ALA A 84 -1.82 11.68 2.86
C ALA A 84 -0.33 11.95 2.58
N THR A 85 0.15 13.16 2.91
CA THR A 85 1.52 13.59 2.63
C THR A 85 2.59 12.85 3.43
N LYS A 86 2.21 12.24 4.54
CA LYS A 86 3.11 11.49 5.43
C LYS A 86 3.82 10.28 4.78
N TRP A 87 3.36 9.80 3.63
CA TRP A 87 3.99 8.69 2.90
C TRP A 87 5.23 9.11 2.13
N GLY A 88 5.52 10.40 2.06
CA GLY A 88 6.70 10.98 1.40
C GLY A 88 7.79 11.40 2.39
N ASP A 89 7.99 10.68 3.47
CA ASP A 89 9.01 10.93 4.47
C ASP A 89 10.06 9.81 4.51
N PRO A 90 11.02 9.80 3.58
CA PRO A 90 12.06 8.78 3.52
C PRO A 90 13.09 8.89 4.66
N LYS A 91 13.14 10.02 5.36
CA LYS A 91 14.05 10.23 6.49
C LYS A 91 13.63 9.41 7.70
N ASP A 92 12.35 9.53 8.10
CA ASP A 92 11.85 8.86 9.29
C ASP A 92 11.24 7.50 8.97
N PHE A 93 10.77 7.30 7.73
CA PHE A 93 10.12 6.06 7.27
C PHE A 93 10.68 5.55 5.94
N PRO A 94 11.96 5.13 5.87
CA PRO A 94 12.61 4.74 4.62
C PRO A 94 12.02 3.49 3.96
N TRP A 95 11.20 2.72 4.67
CA TRP A 95 10.52 1.52 4.16
C TRP A 95 9.07 1.76 3.74
N THR A 96 8.62 3.03 3.72
CA THR A 96 7.28 3.40 3.30
C THR A 96 7.33 4.29 2.08
N MET A 97 6.48 4.02 1.08
CA MET A 97 6.37 4.80 -0.14
C MET A 97 4.90 4.99 -0.52
N GLY A 98 4.52 6.24 -0.78
CA GLY A 98 3.20 6.59 -1.32
C GLY A 98 3.06 6.25 -2.80
N TRP A 99 1.84 6.43 -3.32
CA TRP A 99 1.50 6.12 -4.70
C TRP A 99 0.89 7.31 -5.44
N GLN A 100 -0.21 7.83 -4.92
CA GLN A 100 -1.02 8.84 -5.59
C GLN A 100 -0.60 10.27 -5.21
N PRO A 101 -1.04 11.29 -5.97
CA PRO A 101 -0.89 12.69 -5.59
C PRO A 101 -1.44 12.96 -4.18
N SER A 102 -0.85 13.95 -3.50
CA SER A 102 -1.30 14.29 -2.16
C SER A 102 -2.70 14.93 -2.18
N TYR A 103 -3.48 14.73 -1.12
CA TYR A 103 -4.76 15.41 -0.92
C TYR A 103 -4.64 16.93 -0.97
N GLN A 104 -3.51 17.47 -0.57
CA GLN A 104 -3.24 18.92 -0.67
C GLN A 104 -3.11 19.37 -2.13
N ALA A 105 -2.41 18.60 -2.97
CA ALA A 105 -2.32 18.88 -4.41
C ALA A 105 -3.68 18.78 -5.08
N GLU A 106 -4.43 17.73 -4.75
CA GLU A 106 -5.80 17.50 -5.24
C GLU A 106 -6.74 18.66 -4.85
N GLY A 107 -6.73 19.08 -3.58
CA GLY A 107 -7.53 20.21 -3.11
C GLY A 107 -7.19 21.53 -3.82
N ARG A 108 -5.91 21.79 -4.12
CA ARG A 108 -5.50 22.96 -4.90
C ARG A 108 -6.01 22.90 -6.35
N ILE A 109 -6.01 21.73 -6.96
CA ILE A 109 -6.54 21.53 -8.32
C ILE A 109 -8.03 21.80 -8.32
N TYR A 110 -8.79 21.27 -7.36
CA TYR A 110 -10.22 21.51 -7.25
C TYR A 110 -10.55 22.99 -7.03
N ALA A 111 -9.84 23.64 -6.11
CA ALA A 111 -10.02 25.07 -5.86
C ALA A 111 -9.75 25.89 -7.13
N LYS A 112 -8.67 25.61 -7.85
CA LYS A 112 -8.36 26.30 -9.11
C LYS A 112 -9.43 26.08 -10.18
N TYR A 113 -9.93 24.85 -10.30
CA TYR A 113 -10.99 24.54 -11.25
C TYR A 113 -12.30 25.28 -10.93
N LEU A 114 -12.74 25.27 -9.68
CA LEU A 114 -13.96 25.92 -9.24
C LEU A 114 -13.90 27.45 -9.35
N LEU A 115 -12.72 28.05 -9.16
CA LEU A 115 -12.56 29.50 -9.33
C LEU A 115 -12.50 29.95 -10.78
N ALA A 116 -12.21 29.04 -11.70
CA ALA A 116 -12.12 29.32 -13.13
C ALA A 116 -13.44 29.07 -13.90
N ASN A 117 -14.39 28.40 -13.27
CA ASN A 117 -15.72 28.04 -13.85
C ASN A 117 -16.86 28.45 -12.91
#